data_33a06c723d61b64dc4f01f2af9b788e2
#
_entry.id   33a06c723d61b64dc4f01f2af9b788e2
#
_cell.length_a   1.000
_cell.length_b   1.000
_cell.length_c   1.000
_cell.angle_alpha   90.00
_cell.angle_beta   90.00
_cell.angle_gamma   90.00
#
_symmetry.space_group_name_H-M   'P 1'
#
loop_
_entity.id
_entity.type
_entity.pdbx_description
1 polymer ?
#
loop_
_entity_poly.entity_id
_entity_poly.type
_entity_poly.pdbx_seq_one_letter_code
_entity_poly.pdbx_strand_id
1 'polypeptide(L)'
;SEENKTIRVTLAKAPAGTLNDILQEGDWPLFRADENNNGVVNLRTPITAEDAVLAWANKLGEGYSGSAVGSPIIAGGYLYTYSGKTIMKVDKDTGLVLKTGKMVGGSAFAINSPTYADGMIFVGLSNGCVQAFNAETLDSLWVYKDKLGGQPNCPIAYCDGYIYTGFWVQEEKQANFVCISVTDEDPTQPNEEKLATWTYTQAGLYGAGACAAEDYVRVTPDDGAQNYHTGYGSILSFNPKTGALLDEVRMSNVGDLRSSVCYDTETDAYYFTSKGGDFYQIRTNEDGTFVENSLKRLHLKNGVDDYEAMSTSTPVVYKGRAYIGVAGSGQLKAYSGHNITVIDLQSFTVAYYVPTQGYPQTSGLLTTAYENEDGYVYVYFFDNFTPGKLRVLRDKAGMTEVDHTYTTMETYSENGEEHTVETPYVLFTPSGAQAQYAICSPIADSEGNIYFKNDSAQLMRLSSRVTKLEITQQPDRTSYEVGNFFDAKGMKITAYYANGMTKDVTDYVKYTTEKLTADDTEITIAIDLDKPVKKTLEKSEDKEQTAKWQLYQDREGKDGKKWDIPTATVTISVADGHSYGEPVWAWSEDFTATATFTCGNEDTKETAPATAADEVTT
;
A
#
# COMPACT_ATOMS: atom_id res chain seq x y z
N SER A 1 -9.63 45.22 28.05
CA SER A 1 -9.76 43.95 28.77
C SER A 1 -10.19 42.88 27.77
N GLU A 2 -9.27 42.00 27.39
CA GLU A 2 -9.58 40.82 26.60
C GLU A 2 -10.29 39.81 27.50
N GLU A 3 -11.56 39.56 27.20
CA GLU A 3 -12.32 38.49 27.82
C GLU A 3 -11.83 37.15 27.31
N ASN A 4 -11.19 36.37 28.16
CA ASN A 4 -10.90 34.96 27.90
C ASN A 4 -12.21 34.19 27.78
N LYS A 5 -12.63 33.90 26.53
CA LYS A 5 -13.75 32.98 26.26
C LYS A 5 -13.27 31.55 26.42
N THR A 6 -13.62 30.93 27.53
CA THR A 6 -13.43 29.50 27.75
C THR A 6 -14.53 28.76 26.98
N ILE A 7 -14.17 28.05 25.89
CA ILE A 7 -15.06 27.12 25.21
C ILE A 7 -15.05 25.82 26.01
N ARG A 8 -16.14 25.47 26.65
CA ARG A 8 -16.34 24.14 27.22
C ARG A 8 -16.87 23.22 26.10
N VAL A 9 -16.02 22.33 25.61
CA VAL A 9 -16.44 21.23 24.75
C VAL A 9 -16.86 20.08 25.67
N THR A 10 -18.16 19.79 25.72
CA THR A 10 -18.64 18.57 26.36
C THR A 10 -18.61 17.49 25.30
N LEU A 11 -17.60 16.64 25.36
CA LEU A 11 -17.59 15.42 24.54
C LEU A 11 -18.70 14.51 25.06
N ALA A 12 -19.69 14.24 24.23
CA ALA A 12 -20.65 13.18 24.50
C ALA A 12 -19.85 11.87 24.56
N LYS A 13 -20.02 11.09 25.63
CA LYS A 13 -19.47 9.73 25.69
C LYS A 13 -20.09 8.94 24.55
N ALA A 14 -19.28 8.38 23.68
CA ALA A 14 -19.76 7.47 22.65
C ALA A 14 -20.63 6.36 23.29
N PRO A 15 -21.71 5.91 22.65
CA PRO A 15 -22.48 4.78 23.12
C PRO A 15 -21.53 3.60 23.46
N ALA A 16 -21.81 2.88 24.53
CA ALA A 16 -21.02 1.70 24.88
C ALA A 16 -21.09 0.70 23.71
N GLY A 17 -19.93 0.34 23.15
CA GLY A 17 -19.83 -0.56 21.99
C GLY A 17 -19.50 0.10 20.67
N THR A 18 -19.44 1.44 20.59
CA THR A 18 -18.97 2.13 19.38
C THR A 18 -17.43 2.06 19.31
N LEU A 19 -16.91 1.44 18.26
CA LEU A 19 -15.47 1.39 17.99
C LEU A 19 -15.00 2.74 17.41
N ASN A 20 -13.71 3.05 17.61
CA ASN A 20 -13.13 4.26 17.05
C ASN A 20 -12.92 4.10 15.55
N ASP A 21 -13.36 5.05 14.77
CA ASP A 21 -12.95 5.16 13.38
C ASP A 21 -11.49 5.65 13.34
N ILE A 22 -10.62 4.87 12.67
CA ILE A 22 -9.20 5.15 12.56
C ILE A 22 -8.77 5.62 11.16
N LEU A 23 -9.71 5.77 10.21
CA LEU A 23 -9.36 6.18 8.84
C LEU A 23 -8.66 7.53 8.81
N GLN A 24 -7.68 7.62 7.92
CA GLN A 24 -6.93 8.83 7.60
C GLN A 24 -7.02 9.13 6.11
N GLU A 25 -6.81 10.38 5.76
CA GLU A 25 -6.71 10.77 4.35
C GLU A 25 -5.58 10.01 3.63
N GLY A 26 -5.89 9.43 2.49
CA GLY A 26 -4.95 8.63 1.70
C GLY A 26 -4.78 7.19 2.17
N ASP A 27 -5.61 6.71 3.11
CA ASP A 27 -5.72 5.29 3.42
C ASP A 27 -6.36 4.51 2.26
N TRP A 28 -6.19 3.18 2.30
CA TRP A 28 -6.73 2.25 1.31
C TRP A 28 -7.54 1.15 2.02
N PRO A 29 -8.77 1.45 2.47
CA PRO A 29 -9.51 0.60 3.40
C PRO A 29 -10.22 -0.58 2.76
N LEU A 30 -10.52 -0.50 1.45
CA LEU A 30 -11.34 -1.46 0.71
C LEU A 30 -10.57 -2.05 -0.47
N PHE A 31 -11.13 -3.09 -1.08
CA PHE A 31 -10.70 -3.54 -2.39
C PHE A 31 -10.76 -2.37 -3.38
N ARG A 32 -9.60 -2.03 -3.99
CA ARG A 32 -9.45 -0.94 -4.96
C ARG A 32 -9.81 0.47 -4.44
N ALA A 33 -9.47 0.74 -3.21
CA ALA A 33 -9.55 2.00 -2.47
C ALA A 33 -10.94 2.39 -1.96
N ASP A 34 -11.98 2.32 -2.78
CA ASP A 34 -13.32 2.80 -2.47
C ASP A 34 -14.44 1.83 -2.93
N GLU A 35 -15.67 2.20 -2.65
CA GLU A 35 -16.87 1.45 -3.00
C GLU A 35 -17.13 1.29 -4.50
N ASN A 36 -16.49 2.10 -5.34
CA ASN A 36 -16.61 2.04 -6.79
C ASN A 36 -15.79 0.91 -7.41
N ASN A 37 -14.86 0.33 -6.67
CA ASN A 37 -13.91 -0.68 -7.15
C ASN A 37 -13.09 -0.20 -8.37
N ASN A 38 -12.85 1.10 -8.51
CA ASN A 38 -12.22 1.64 -9.73
C ASN A 38 -10.68 1.70 -9.63
N GLY A 39 -10.11 1.91 -8.44
CA GLY A 39 -8.66 1.96 -8.24
C GLY A 39 -7.97 3.16 -8.90
N VAL A 40 -8.68 4.27 -9.07
CA VAL A 40 -8.16 5.55 -9.54
C VAL A 40 -7.83 6.43 -8.35
N VAL A 41 -6.60 6.90 -8.26
CA VAL A 41 -6.11 7.72 -7.14
C VAL A 41 -5.28 8.90 -7.64
N ASN A 42 -5.07 9.88 -6.78
CA ASN A 42 -4.18 11.01 -7.04
C ASN A 42 -2.96 10.95 -6.11
N LEU A 43 -2.13 9.92 -6.27
CA LEU A 43 -0.97 9.65 -5.41
C LEU A 43 0.31 9.62 -6.25
N ARG A 44 1.35 10.28 -5.78
CA ARG A 44 2.64 10.40 -6.49
C ARG A 44 3.51 9.16 -6.29
N THR A 45 3.11 8.05 -6.89
CA THR A 45 3.86 6.79 -6.90
C THR A 45 5.09 6.87 -7.82
N PRO A 46 6.17 6.08 -7.60
CA PRO A 46 7.32 6.07 -8.50
C PRO A 46 6.91 5.63 -9.91
N ILE A 47 7.38 6.34 -10.93
CA ILE A 47 7.06 6.08 -12.34
C ILE A 47 8.27 5.59 -13.14
N THR A 48 9.48 5.66 -12.61
CA THR A 48 10.70 5.13 -13.26
C THR A 48 11.39 4.09 -12.39
N ALA A 49 12.02 3.11 -13.02
CA ALA A 49 12.77 2.07 -12.31
C ALA A 49 14.02 2.62 -11.60
N GLU A 50 14.55 3.74 -12.07
CA GLU A 50 15.65 4.45 -11.41
C GLU A 50 15.21 5.04 -10.07
N ASP A 51 13.98 5.54 -10.00
CA ASP A 51 13.44 6.19 -8.80
C ASP A 51 12.72 5.23 -7.86
N ALA A 52 12.40 4.02 -8.33
CA ALA A 52 11.70 3.01 -7.54
C ALA A 52 12.68 2.15 -6.75
N VAL A 53 12.57 2.15 -5.42
CA VAL A 53 13.42 1.39 -4.52
C VAL A 53 12.63 0.47 -3.62
N LEU A 54 13.08 -0.78 -3.45
CA LEU A 54 12.51 -1.69 -2.47
C LEU A 54 12.92 -1.23 -1.07
N ALA A 55 11.97 -0.63 -0.33
CA ALA A 55 12.23 -0.14 1.01
C ALA A 55 12.36 -1.30 2.01
N TRP A 56 11.43 -2.23 1.96
CA TRP A 56 11.48 -3.45 2.76
C TRP A 56 10.68 -4.60 2.12
N ALA A 57 11.04 -5.84 2.49
CA ALA A 57 10.30 -7.06 2.18
C ALA A 57 10.35 -7.99 3.38
N ASN A 58 9.20 -8.27 3.98
CA ASN A 58 9.09 -9.07 5.19
C ASN A 58 8.28 -10.32 4.97
N LYS A 59 8.86 -11.45 5.33
CA LYS A 59 8.20 -12.76 5.26
C LYS A 59 7.16 -12.88 6.38
N LEU A 60 5.89 -12.95 6.02
CA LEU A 60 4.76 -13.02 6.96
C LEU A 60 4.03 -14.37 6.93
N GLY A 61 4.45 -15.29 6.10
CA GLY A 61 3.87 -16.64 5.95
C GLY A 61 4.88 -17.63 5.39
N GLU A 62 4.39 -18.83 5.01
CA GLU A 62 5.24 -19.92 4.50
C GLU A 62 5.22 -20.03 2.96
N GLY A 63 4.36 -19.29 2.28
CA GLY A 63 4.17 -19.31 0.83
C GLY A 63 2.90 -20.03 0.41
N TYR A 64 2.72 -20.13 -0.90
CA TYR A 64 1.47 -20.59 -1.52
C TYR A 64 0.99 -21.95 -1.02
N SER A 65 1.89 -22.91 -0.84
CA SER A 65 1.53 -24.28 -0.41
C SER A 65 1.31 -24.44 1.10
N GLY A 66 1.68 -23.45 1.90
CA GLY A 66 1.57 -23.48 3.34
C GLY A 66 0.59 -22.44 3.87
N SER A 67 1.04 -21.21 3.94
CA SER A 67 0.23 -20.07 4.38
C SER A 67 0.58 -18.84 3.54
N ALA A 68 -0.17 -18.64 2.46
CA ALA A 68 -0.04 -17.46 1.62
C ALA A 68 -0.40 -16.20 2.41
N VAL A 69 0.23 -15.09 2.07
CA VAL A 69 -0.09 -13.77 2.63
C VAL A 69 -1.21 -13.13 1.84
N GLY A 70 -2.22 -12.60 2.50
CA GLY A 70 -3.31 -11.85 1.89
C GLY A 70 -2.84 -10.52 1.33
N SER A 71 -3.53 -10.01 0.31
CA SER A 71 -3.32 -8.65 -0.18
C SER A 71 -3.57 -7.66 0.97
N PRO A 72 -2.73 -6.63 1.15
CA PRO A 72 -2.90 -5.69 2.26
C PRO A 72 -3.99 -4.65 1.98
N ILE A 73 -4.48 -4.02 3.05
CA ILE A 73 -5.15 -2.71 3.05
C ILE A 73 -4.39 -1.75 3.95
N ILE A 74 -4.73 -0.46 3.86
CA ILE A 74 -4.23 0.59 4.74
C ILE A 74 -5.41 1.19 5.49
N ALA A 75 -5.33 1.24 6.82
CA ALA A 75 -6.28 1.93 7.68
C ALA A 75 -5.57 2.49 8.92
N GLY A 76 -5.85 3.75 9.28
CA GLY A 76 -5.21 4.43 10.40
C GLY A 76 -3.69 4.59 10.24
N GLY A 77 -3.19 4.60 9.02
CA GLY A 77 -1.76 4.65 8.71
C GLY A 77 -1.00 3.33 8.95
N TYR A 78 -1.71 2.20 9.13
CA TYR A 78 -1.14 0.86 9.28
C TYR A 78 -1.59 -0.05 8.14
N LEU A 79 -0.77 -1.05 7.85
CA LEU A 79 -1.16 -2.13 6.95
C LEU A 79 -1.86 -3.25 7.74
N TYR A 80 -2.93 -3.79 7.16
CA TYR A 80 -3.58 -5.00 7.66
C TYR A 80 -3.53 -6.07 6.59
N THR A 81 -3.08 -7.25 6.99
CA THR A 81 -3.01 -8.44 6.15
C THR A 81 -3.18 -9.69 7.02
N TYR A 82 -3.20 -10.85 6.40
CA TYR A 82 -3.33 -12.11 7.11
C TYR A 82 -2.48 -13.21 6.44
N SER A 83 -2.18 -14.25 7.21
CA SER A 83 -1.55 -15.47 6.70
C SER A 83 -1.90 -16.66 7.62
N GLY A 84 -2.17 -17.82 7.02
CA GLY A 84 -2.58 -19.00 7.77
C GLY A 84 -3.85 -18.75 8.60
N LYS A 85 -3.72 -18.73 9.92
CA LYS A 85 -4.81 -18.43 10.88
C LYS A 85 -4.54 -17.16 11.69
N THR A 86 -3.78 -16.23 11.14
CA THR A 86 -3.34 -15.03 11.85
C THR A 86 -3.63 -13.79 11.01
N ILE A 87 -4.41 -12.86 11.56
CA ILE A 87 -4.51 -11.49 11.06
C ILE A 87 -3.41 -10.65 11.72
N MET A 88 -2.86 -9.69 10.98
CA MET A 88 -1.72 -8.88 11.39
C MET A 88 -1.95 -7.40 11.10
N LYS A 89 -1.59 -6.55 12.08
CA LYS A 89 -1.39 -5.12 11.95
C LYS A 89 0.10 -4.86 11.79
N VAL A 90 0.49 -4.21 10.71
CA VAL A 90 1.87 -4.04 10.29
C VAL A 90 2.22 -2.56 10.19
N ASP A 91 3.35 -2.16 10.75
CA ASP A 91 3.88 -0.80 10.62
C ASP A 91 4.34 -0.56 9.17
N LYS A 92 3.80 0.45 8.53
CA LYS A 92 4.09 0.73 7.11
C LYS A 92 5.52 1.20 6.85
N ASP A 93 6.19 1.81 7.83
CA ASP A 93 7.55 2.32 7.67
C ASP A 93 8.61 1.24 7.81
N THR A 94 8.39 0.26 8.67
CA THR A 94 9.37 -0.79 8.99
C THR A 94 8.97 -2.19 8.53
N GLY A 95 7.69 -2.39 8.17
CA GLY A 95 7.13 -3.71 7.87
C GLY A 95 7.03 -4.64 9.11
N LEU A 96 7.26 -4.13 10.33
CA LEU A 96 7.12 -4.92 11.55
C LEU A 96 5.66 -5.25 11.84
N VAL A 97 5.41 -6.49 12.23
CA VAL A 97 4.12 -6.89 12.80
C VAL A 97 4.01 -6.33 14.21
N LEU A 98 3.13 -5.34 14.38
CA LEU A 98 2.90 -4.70 15.69
C LEU A 98 1.90 -5.49 16.53
N LYS A 99 0.92 -6.13 15.89
CA LYS A 99 -0.16 -6.84 16.55
C LYS A 99 -0.67 -8.00 15.72
N THR A 100 -1.15 -9.04 16.39
CA THR A 100 -1.76 -10.20 15.74
C THR A 100 -3.08 -10.56 16.39
N GLY A 101 -4.04 -11.01 15.57
CA GLY A 101 -5.29 -11.62 16.01
C GLY A 101 -5.41 -13.07 15.52
N LYS A 102 -6.17 -13.88 16.23
CA LYS A 102 -6.38 -15.28 15.87
C LYS A 102 -7.66 -15.43 15.03
N MET A 103 -7.52 -15.96 13.83
CA MET A 103 -8.64 -16.33 12.97
C MET A 103 -9.18 -17.73 13.34
N VAL A 104 -10.51 -17.90 13.27
CA VAL A 104 -11.18 -19.21 13.55
C VAL A 104 -10.91 -20.24 12.45
N GLY A 105 -10.56 -19.78 11.24
CA GLY A 105 -10.22 -20.62 10.08
C GLY A 105 -9.04 -20.04 9.31
N GLY A 106 -8.54 -20.80 8.34
CA GLY A 106 -7.57 -20.31 7.36
C GLY A 106 -8.28 -19.61 6.20
N SER A 107 -7.49 -18.96 5.35
CA SER A 107 -7.95 -18.41 4.08
C SER A 107 -7.43 -19.28 2.95
N ALA A 108 -8.30 -19.69 2.02
CA ALA A 108 -7.89 -20.37 0.81
C ALA A 108 -7.22 -19.38 -0.13
N PHE A 109 -6.06 -19.72 -0.66
CA PHE A 109 -5.27 -18.95 -1.63
C PHE A 109 -4.81 -17.55 -1.20
N ALA A 110 -5.45 -16.93 -0.20
CA ALA A 110 -5.13 -15.57 0.30
C ALA A 110 -4.97 -14.50 -0.80
N ILE A 111 -5.83 -14.54 -1.80
CA ILE A 111 -5.80 -13.59 -2.92
C ILE A 111 -6.47 -12.26 -2.58
N ASN A 112 -7.49 -12.30 -1.72
CA ASN A 112 -8.24 -11.11 -1.33
C ASN A 112 -7.56 -10.34 -0.20
N SER A 113 -7.90 -9.06 -0.10
CA SER A 113 -7.55 -8.22 1.02
C SER A 113 -8.57 -8.37 2.16
N PRO A 114 -8.21 -8.02 3.40
CA PRO A 114 -9.19 -7.61 4.40
C PRO A 114 -9.99 -6.40 3.92
N THR A 115 -11.06 -6.07 4.62
CA THR A 115 -11.81 -4.82 4.43
C THR A 115 -11.91 -4.12 5.76
N TYR A 116 -11.70 -2.81 5.78
CA TYR A 116 -11.91 -1.96 6.96
C TYR A 116 -13.21 -1.18 6.83
N ALA A 117 -14.01 -1.16 7.89
CA ALA A 117 -15.08 -0.19 8.08
C ALA A 117 -15.48 -0.09 9.56
N ASP A 118 -15.93 1.08 10.00
CA ASP A 118 -16.51 1.36 11.32
C ASP A 118 -15.66 0.86 12.50
N GLY A 119 -14.32 1.00 12.41
CA GLY A 119 -13.39 0.54 13.44
C GLY A 119 -13.14 -0.98 13.43
N MET A 120 -13.60 -1.69 12.41
CA MET A 120 -13.48 -3.14 12.29
C MET A 120 -12.66 -3.55 11.07
N ILE A 121 -12.04 -4.72 11.17
CA ILE A 121 -11.41 -5.42 10.03
C ILE A 121 -12.19 -6.71 9.75
N PHE A 122 -12.65 -6.89 8.53
CA PHE A 122 -13.36 -8.08 8.06
C PHE A 122 -12.45 -8.95 7.21
N VAL A 123 -12.45 -10.25 7.46
CA VAL A 123 -11.66 -11.23 6.70
C VAL A 123 -12.54 -12.40 6.29
N GLY A 124 -12.52 -12.72 5.00
CA GLY A 124 -13.12 -13.96 4.49
C GLY A 124 -12.25 -15.17 4.80
N LEU A 125 -12.84 -16.23 5.30
CA LEU A 125 -12.17 -17.45 5.72
C LEU A 125 -12.74 -18.68 5.01
N SER A 126 -11.97 -19.74 4.94
CA SER A 126 -12.40 -21.05 4.40
C SER A 126 -13.67 -21.55 5.04
N ASN A 127 -14.40 -22.41 4.34
CA ASN A 127 -15.68 -22.99 4.74
C ASN A 127 -16.82 -21.97 4.92
N GLY A 128 -16.80 -20.90 4.13
CA GLY A 128 -17.86 -19.90 4.09
C GLY A 128 -17.93 -19.01 5.32
N CYS A 129 -16.80 -18.75 5.98
CA CYS A 129 -16.77 -17.89 7.16
C CYS A 129 -16.36 -16.47 6.80
N VAL A 130 -16.92 -15.48 7.54
CA VAL A 130 -16.41 -14.11 7.65
C VAL A 130 -16.20 -13.82 9.13
N GLN A 131 -15.05 -13.27 9.48
CA GLN A 131 -14.74 -12.88 10.86
C GLN A 131 -14.43 -11.40 10.94
N ALA A 132 -15.00 -10.73 11.94
CA ALA A 132 -14.73 -9.34 12.25
C ALA A 132 -13.77 -9.22 13.44
N PHE A 133 -12.89 -8.24 13.34
CA PHE A 133 -11.92 -7.89 14.38
C PHE A 133 -12.00 -6.39 14.70
N ASN A 134 -11.78 -6.03 15.94
CA ASN A 134 -11.49 -4.66 16.29
C ASN A 134 -10.19 -4.20 15.60
N ALA A 135 -10.21 -3.11 14.86
CA ALA A 135 -9.05 -2.65 14.08
C ALA A 135 -7.86 -2.25 14.95
N GLU A 136 -8.09 -1.72 16.15
CA GLU A 136 -7.01 -1.31 17.06
C GLU A 136 -6.41 -2.50 17.80
N THR A 137 -7.27 -3.38 18.34
CA THR A 137 -6.84 -4.45 19.24
C THR A 137 -6.61 -5.79 18.55
N LEU A 138 -7.17 -6.02 17.37
CA LEU A 138 -7.27 -7.29 16.65
C LEU A 138 -7.93 -8.41 17.48
N ASP A 139 -8.71 -8.04 18.49
CA ASP A 139 -9.58 -8.96 19.18
C ASP A 139 -10.76 -9.33 18.27
N SER A 140 -11.13 -10.60 18.28
CA SER A 140 -12.28 -11.07 17.49
C SER A 140 -13.58 -10.55 18.08
N LEU A 141 -14.43 -10.00 17.24
CA LEU A 141 -15.75 -9.54 17.60
C LEU A 141 -16.78 -10.65 17.32
N TRP A 142 -17.11 -10.86 16.07
CA TRP A 142 -18.10 -11.83 15.65
C TRP A 142 -17.62 -12.71 14.48
N VAL A 143 -18.31 -13.83 14.26
CA VAL A 143 -18.06 -14.78 13.18
C VAL A 143 -19.37 -15.16 12.51
N TYR A 144 -19.47 -14.86 11.21
CA TYR A 144 -20.50 -15.42 10.32
C TYR A 144 -20.03 -16.75 9.75
N LYS A 145 -20.96 -17.71 9.64
CA LYS A 145 -20.71 -18.99 9.00
C LYS A 145 -21.83 -19.36 8.05
N ASP A 146 -21.50 -19.44 6.76
CA ASP A 146 -22.45 -19.80 5.72
C ASP A 146 -22.83 -21.28 5.78
N LYS A 147 -24.13 -21.58 5.52
CA LYS A 147 -24.67 -22.94 5.59
C LYS A 147 -24.17 -23.84 4.45
N LEU A 148 -23.87 -23.26 3.28
CA LEU A 148 -23.33 -23.98 2.13
C LEU A 148 -21.80 -24.09 2.16
N GLY A 149 -21.14 -23.28 2.99
CA GLY A 149 -19.69 -23.19 3.04
C GLY A 149 -19.11 -22.51 1.83
N GLY A 150 -17.92 -22.94 1.42
CA GLY A 150 -17.23 -22.44 0.23
C GLY A 150 -15.96 -21.66 0.49
N GLN A 151 -15.29 -21.26 -0.58
CA GLN A 151 -14.06 -20.49 -0.55
C GLN A 151 -14.37 -18.99 -0.52
N PRO A 152 -13.63 -18.19 0.25
CA PRO A 152 -13.85 -16.76 0.43
C PRO A 152 -13.09 -15.94 -0.64
N ASN A 153 -13.23 -16.27 -1.91
CA ASN A 153 -12.46 -15.63 -2.98
C ASN A 153 -13.11 -14.34 -3.51
N CYS A 154 -14.30 -13.98 -2.99
CA CYS A 154 -15.00 -12.73 -3.29
C CYS A 154 -14.49 -11.61 -2.37
N PRO A 155 -14.04 -10.47 -2.89
CA PRO A 155 -13.78 -9.29 -2.08
C PRO A 155 -15.00 -8.89 -1.25
N ILE A 156 -14.78 -8.43 -0.02
CA ILE A 156 -15.82 -7.93 0.86
C ILE A 156 -16.06 -6.46 0.55
N ALA A 157 -17.25 -6.10 0.06
CA ALA A 157 -17.67 -4.73 -0.10
C ALA A 157 -18.36 -4.22 1.17
N TYR A 158 -18.29 -2.93 1.44
CA TYR A 158 -18.94 -2.28 2.57
C TYR A 158 -19.76 -1.09 2.10
N CYS A 159 -20.95 -0.93 2.66
CA CYS A 159 -21.75 0.29 2.53
C CYS A 159 -22.77 0.41 3.69
N ASP A 160 -22.89 1.60 4.25
CA ASP A 160 -23.95 1.99 5.22
C ASP A 160 -24.18 0.98 6.37
N GLY A 161 -23.09 0.52 7.02
CA GLY A 161 -23.17 -0.42 8.15
C GLY A 161 -23.39 -1.89 7.78
N TYR A 162 -23.23 -2.23 6.50
CA TYR A 162 -23.36 -3.60 6.00
C TYR A 162 -22.17 -3.99 5.14
N ILE A 163 -21.78 -5.26 5.24
CA ILE A 163 -20.85 -5.87 4.31
C ILE A 163 -21.55 -6.83 3.37
N TYR A 164 -21.04 -6.92 2.15
CA TYR A 164 -21.56 -7.77 1.08
C TYR A 164 -20.43 -8.63 0.55
N THR A 165 -20.63 -9.94 0.54
CA THR A 165 -19.64 -10.89 0.02
C THR A 165 -20.31 -12.17 -0.44
N GLY A 166 -19.56 -13.01 -1.13
CA GLY A 166 -20.07 -14.30 -1.59
C GLY A 166 -19.00 -15.38 -1.45
N PHE A 167 -19.43 -16.60 -1.68
CA PHE A 167 -18.58 -17.77 -1.59
C PHE A 167 -18.64 -18.56 -2.89
N TRP A 168 -17.62 -19.37 -3.11
CA TRP A 168 -17.58 -20.33 -4.21
C TRP A 168 -17.31 -21.71 -3.66
N VAL A 169 -18.25 -22.65 -3.87
CA VAL A 169 -18.12 -24.03 -3.36
C VAL A 169 -17.31 -24.86 -4.34
N GLN A 170 -17.76 -24.99 -5.54
CA GLN A 170 -17.11 -25.57 -6.74
C GLN A 170 -18.03 -25.40 -7.94
N GLU A 171 -17.54 -25.74 -9.13
CA GLU A 171 -18.38 -25.82 -10.32
C GLU A 171 -19.60 -26.75 -10.08
N GLU A 172 -20.72 -26.46 -10.70
CA GLU A 172 -22.01 -27.18 -10.55
C GLU A 172 -22.60 -27.19 -9.12
N LYS A 173 -22.10 -26.34 -8.22
CA LYS A 173 -22.63 -26.20 -6.88
C LYS A 173 -23.17 -24.79 -6.65
N GLN A 174 -24.25 -24.74 -5.87
CA GLN A 174 -24.75 -23.47 -5.37
C GLN A 174 -23.88 -22.94 -4.25
N ALA A 175 -23.81 -21.63 -4.17
CA ALA A 175 -23.19 -20.89 -3.08
C ALA A 175 -24.03 -19.64 -2.75
N ASN A 176 -23.74 -19.03 -1.63
CA ASN A 176 -24.46 -17.86 -1.18
C ASN A 176 -23.71 -16.56 -1.43
N PHE A 177 -24.44 -15.54 -1.83
CA PHE A 177 -24.10 -14.13 -1.70
C PHE A 177 -24.87 -13.59 -0.49
N VAL A 178 -24.19 -12.87 0.40
CA VAL A 178 -24.74 -12.50 1.70
C VAL A 178 -24.54 -11.03 2.01
N CYS A 179 -25.49 -10.45 2.72
CA CYS A 179 -25.38 -9.17 3.40
C CYS A 179 -25.33 -9.42 4.91
N ILE A 180 -24.38 -8.82 5.58
CA ILE A 180 -24.18 -8.98 7.02
C ILE A 180 -24.07 -7.58 7.65
N SER A 181 -24.87 -7.30 8.68
CA SER A 181 -24.70 -6.09 9.49
C SER A 181 -23.37 -6.11 10.21
N VAL A 182 -22.64 -5.01 10.22
CA VAL A 182 -21.36 -4.92 10.92
C VAL A 182 -21.49 -4.75 12.44
N THR A 183 -22.71 -4.50 12.95
CA THR A 183 -22.95 -4.30 14.38
C THR A 183 -22.43 -5.48 15.21
N ASP A 184 -21.72 -5.18 16.27
CA ASP A 184 -21.32 -6.14 17.32
C ASP A 184 -22.41 -6.10 18.39
N GLU A 185 -23.27 -7.11 18.43
CA GLU A 185 -24.45 -7.13 19.28
C GLU A 185 -24.09 -7.37 20.75
N ASP A 186 -23.06 -8.17 21.02
CA ASP A 186 -22.56 -8.42 22.37
C ASP A 186 -21.03 -8.21 22.46
N PRO A 187 -20.57 -6.98 22.67
CA PRO A 187 -19.13 -6.67 22.77
C PRO A 187 -18.38 -7.41 23.90
N THR A 188 -19.11 -8.12 24.75
CA THR A 188 -18.49 -8.92 25.82
C THR A 188 -18.19 -10.36 25.38
N GLN A 189 -18.73 -10.80 24.23
CA GLN A 189 -18.61 -12.16 23.73
C GLN A 189 -17.70 -12.22 22.49
N PRO A 190 -16.42 -12.60 22.62
CA PRO A 190 -15.56 -12.80 21.46
C PRO A 190 -16.06 -13.96 20.59
N ASN A 191 -15.95 -13.82 19.27
CA ASN A 191 -16.47 -14.78 18.27
C ASN A 191 -18.00 -14.99 18.39
N GLU A 192 -18.73 -13.93 18.70
CA GLU A 192 -20.18 -13.98 18.67
C GLU A 192 -20.69 -14.57 17.35
N GLU A 193 -21.72 -15.43 17.38
CA GLU A 193 -22.32 -15.98 16.16
C GLU A 193 -23.12 -14.91 15.44
N LYS A 194 -22.71 -14.60 14.20
CA LYS A 194 -23.34 -13.60 13.34
C LYS A 194 -24.25 -14.25 12.33
N LEU A 195 -25.40 -13.64 12.09
CA LEU A 195 -26.35 -14.07 11.05
C LEU A 195 -26.31 -13.10 9.87
N ALA A 196 -26.58 -13.62 8.67
CA ALA A 196 -26.79 -12.76 7.50
C ALA A 196 -28.13 -11.99 7.66
N THR A 197 -28.12 -10.71 7.27
CA THR A 197 -29.33 -9.89 7.14
C THR A 197 -30.22 -10.44 6.04
N TRP A 198 -29.61 -10.82 4.93
CA TRP A 198 -30.24 -11.53 3.84
C TRP A 198 -29.23 -12.39 3.08
N THR A 199 -29.73 -13.34 2.33
CA THR A 199 -28.95 -14.30 1.55
C THR A 199 -29.59 -14.51 0.20
N TYR A 200 -28.77 -14.54 -0.86
CA TYR A 200 -29.17 -14.92 -2.21
C TYR A 200 -28.35 -16.12 -2.67
N THR A 201 -29.01 -17.18 -3.14
CA THR A 201 -28.35 -18.44 -3.51
C THR A 201 -28.33 -18.60 -5.02
N GLN A 202 -27.14 -18.75 -5.58
CA GLN A 202 -26.88 -19.00 -6.99
C GLN A 202 -25.59 -19.84 -7.15
N ALA A 203 -24.98 -19.83 -8.34
CA ALA A 203 -23.78 -20.61 -8.62
C ALA A 203 -22.53 -20.24 -7.80
N GLY A 204 -22.44 -19.03 -7.31
CA GLY A 204 -21.36 -18.59 -6.45
C GLY A 204 -20.50 -17.48 -7.06
N LEU A 205 -19.51 -17.04 -6.29
CA LEU A 205 -18.65 -15.92 -6.66
C LEU A 205 -17.18 -16.31 -6.45
N TYR A 206 -16.43 -16.34 -7.54
CA TYR A 206 -15.00 -16.61 -7.52
C TYR A 206 -14.24 -15.36 -8.03
N GLY A 207 -13.70 -14.56 -7.12
CA GLY A 207 -12.95 -13.34 -7.47
C GLY A 207 -13.83 -12.11 -7.73
N ALA A 208 -15.13 -12.28 -8.02
CA ALA A 208 -16.06 -11.21 -8.35
C ALA A 208 -16.56 -10.51 -7.09
N GLY A 209 -16.08 -9.30 -6.83
CA GLY A 209 -16.57 -8.43 -5.76
C GLY A 209 -17.78 -7.61 -6.19
N ALA A 210 -18.67 -7.34 -5.24
CA ALA A 210 -19.80 -6.45 -5.46
C ALA A 210 -19.35 -4.97 -5.52
N CYS A 211 -20.06 -4.18 -6.32
CA CYS A 211 -20.10 -2.73 -6.18
C CYS A 211 -21.33 -2.38 -5.33
N ALA A 212 -21.12 -1.86 -4.13
CA ALA A 212 -22.17 -1.59 -3.15
C ALA A 212 -22.26 -0.09 -2.89
N ALA A 213 -23.47 0.45 -3.07
CA ALA A 213 -23.84 1.82 -2.75
C ALA A 213 -25.09 1.83 -1.85
N GLU A 214 -25.45 2.99 -1.29
CA GLU A 214 -26.60 3.13 -0.38
C GLU A 214 -27.92 2.65 -1.00
N ASP A 215 -28.06 2.83 -2.31
CA ASP A 215 -29.29 2.52 -3.02
C ASP A 215 -29.29 1.12 -3.62
N TYR A 216 -28.12 0.59 -4.04
CA TYR A 216 -28.07 -0.65 -4.81
C TYR A 216 -26.75 -1.41 -4.64
N VAL A 217 -26.84 -2.75 -4.74
CA VAL A 217 -25.68 -3.65 -4.78
C VAL A 217 -25.68 -4.39 -6.12
N ARG A 218 -24.55 -4.31 -6.86
CA ARG A 218 -24.35 -5.02 -8.14
C ARG A 218 -23.29 -6.08 -7.99
N VAL A 219 -23.56 -7.24 -8.56
CA VAL A 219 -22.62 -8.37 -8.52
C VAL A 219 -22.79 -9.25 -9.75
N THR A 220 -21.71 -9.93 -10.13
CA THR A 220 -21.65 -10.85 -11.27
C THR A 220 -21.27 -12.25 -10.78
N PRO A 221 -22.24 -13.12 -10.44
CA PRO A 221 -21.95 -14.49 -10.05
C PRO A 221 -21.52 -15.37 -11.24
N ASP A 222 -20.79 -16.45 -10.97
CA ASP A 222 -20.52 -17.53 -11.93
C ASP A 222 -21.82 -18.19 -12.38
N ASP A 223 -21.83 -18.87 -13.52
CA ASP A 223 -22.96 -19.62 -14.03
C ASP A 223 -23.07 -21.04 -13.45
N GLY A 224 -22.01 -21.50 -12.80
CA GLY A 224 -21.89 -22.84 -12.22
C GLY A 224 -21.64 -23.94 -13.24
N ALA A 225 -21.32 -23.61 -14.50
CA ALA A 225 -20.99 -24.62 -15.51
C ALA A 225 -19.52 -25.08 -15.38
N GLN A 226 -19.24 -26.34 -15.77
CA GLN A 226 -17.86 -26.85 -15.76
C GLN A 226 -16.93 -26.16 -16.76
N ASN A 227 -17.47 -25.66 -17.87
CA ASN A 227 -16.70 -24.93 -18.86
C ASN A 227 -16.70 -23.43 -18.56
N TYR A 228 -15.69 -22.95 -17.88
CA TYR A 228 -15.56 -21.55 -17.46
C TYR A 228 -15.24 -20.56 -18.61
N HIS A 229 -15.11 -21.01 -19.86
CA HIS A 229 -14.96 -20.14 -21.04
C HIS A 229 -16.26 -19.88 -21.79
N THR A 230 -17.28 -20.70 -21.57
CA THR A 230 -18.59 -20.58 -22.23
C THR A 230 -19.71 -20.71 -21.20
N GLY A 231 -20.93 -20.51 -21.61
CA GLY A 231 -22.08 -20.63 -20.74
C GLY A 231 -22.80 -19.31 -20.55
N TYR A 232 -23.63 -19.23 -19.53
CA TYR A 232 -24.41 -18.05 -19.22
C TYR A 232 -23.81 -17.36 -17.99
N GLY A 233 -23.93 -16.06 -17.92
CA GLY A 233 -23.64 -15.28 -16.73
C GLY A 233 -24.62 -14.16 -16.61
N SER A 234 -24.73 -13.59 -15.42
CA SER A 234 -25.66 -12.50 -15.14
C SER A 234 -24.96 -11.38 -14.39
N ILE A 235 -25.41 -10.15 -14.65
CA ILE A 235 -25.24 -9.07 -13.68
C ILE A 235 -26.55 -8.89 -12.93
N LEU A 236 -26.48 -8.85 -11.60
CA LEU A 236 -27.60 -8.75 -10.69
C LEU A 236 -27.59 -7.39 -9.98
N SER A 237 -28.78 -6.84 -9.75
CA SER A 237 -28.98 -5.64 -8.95
C SER A 237 -29.90 -5.95 -7.77
N PHE A 238 -29.47 -5.63 -6.56
CA PHE A 238 -30.21 -5.87 -5.33
C PHE A 238 -30.52 -4.59 -4.57
N ASN A 239 -31.66 -4.59 -3.88
CA ASN A 239 -31.88 -3.65 -2.79
C ASN A 239 -30.94 -4.00 -1.63
N PRO A 240 -30.06 -3.08 -1.16
CA PRO A 240 -29.03 -3.39 -0.18
C PRO A 240 -29.59 -3.83 1.18
N LYS A 241 -30.74 -3.29 1.59
CA LYS A 241 -31.32 -3.52 2.92
C LYS A 241 -32.19 -4.78 2.98
N THR A 242 -32.91 -5.08 1.91
CA THR A 242 -33.88 -6.18 1.89
C THR A 242 -33.38 -7.43 1.16
N GLY A 243 -32.37 -7.31 0.32
CA GLY A 243 -31.91 -8.38 -0.57
C GLY A 243 -32.88 -8.71 -1.71
N ALA A 244 -33.88 -7.86 -1.93
CA ALA A 244 -34.80 -8.04 -3.06
C ALA A 244 -34.00 -7.87 -4.37
N LEU A 245 -34.09 -8.87 -5.24
CA LEU A 245 -33.56 -8.76 -6.61
C LEU A 245 -34.41 -7.72 -7.35
N LEU A 246 -33.78 -6.63 -7.75
CA LEU A 246 -34.44 -5.52 -8.49
C LEU A 246 -34.44 -5.81 -9.98
N ASP A 247 -33.33 -6.33 -10.50
CA ASP A 247 -33.18 -6.68 -11.91
C ASP A 247 -32.05 -7.67 -12.15
N GLU A 248 -32.14 -8.38 -13.29
CA GLU A 248 -31.13 -9.30 -13.78
C GLU A 248 -30.96 -9.14 -15.30
N VAL A 249 -29.72 -8.92 -15.75
CA VAL A 249 -29.39 -9.03 -17.18
C VAL A 249 -28.58 -10.29 -17.39
N ARG A 250 -29.21 -11.31 -17.98
CA ARG A 250 -28.62 -12.58 -18.32
C ARG A 250 -27.95 -12.52 -19.70
N MET A 251 -26.71 -12.97 -19.77
CA MET A 251 -25.89 -12.97 -20.97
C MET A 251 -25.54 -14.39 -21.38
N SER A 252 -25.49 -14.66 -22.67
CA SER A 252 -25.08 -15.96 -23.20
C SER A 252 -23.64 -15.94 -23.68
N ASN A 253 -22.96 -17.07 -23.55
CA ASN A 253 -21.61 -17.29 -24.09
C ASN A 253 -20.57 -16.34 -23.46
N VAL A 254 -20.68 -16.14 -22.15
CA VAL A 254 -19.79 -15.23 -21.40
C VAL A 254 -18.72 -15.96 -20.59
N GLY A 255 -18.91 -17.25 -20.29
CA GLY A 255 -18.08 -17.97 -19.34
C GLY A 255 -18.19 -17.39 -17.94
N ASP A 256 -17.26 -17.75 -17.06
CA ASP A 256 -17.25 -17.26 -15.68
C ASP A 256 -17.04 -15.76 -15.61
N LEU A 257 -17.83 -15.10 -14.77
CA LEU A 257 -17.68 -13.69 -14.42
C LEU A 257 -16.84 -13.59 -13.14
N ARG A 258 -15.53 -13.46 -13.30
CA ARG A 258 -14.56 -13.47 -12.18
C ARG A 258 -13.88 -12.12 -11.94
N SER A 259 -14.32 -11.06 -12.59
CA SER A 259 -13.95 -9.69 -12.25
C SER A 259 -14.97 -9.07 -11.31
N SER A 260 -14.52 -8.20 -10.42
CA SER A 260 -15.44 -7.37 -9.65
C SER A 260 -16.14 -6.36 -10.56
N VAL A 261 -17.30 -5.91 -10.14
CA VAL A 261 -18.02 -4.82 -10.83
C VAL A 261 -17.35 -3.49 -10.45
N CYS A 262 -16.90 -2.74 -11.45
CA CYS A 262 -16.36 -1.40 -11.31
C CYS A 262 -17.41 -0.38 -11.71
N TYR A 263 -17.54 0.70 -10.97
CA TYR A 263 -18.39 1.85 -11.33
C TYR A 263 -17.51 3.06 -11.66
N ASP A 264 -17.84 3.74 -12.74
CA ASP A 264 -17.23 5.01 -13.11
C ASP A 264 -18.26 6.13 -13.08
N THR A 265 -18.01 7.12 -12.22
CA THR A 265 -18.93 8.24 -11.98
C THR A 265 -19.02 9.21 -13.16
N GLU A 266 -17.98 9.30 -14.01
CA GLU A 266 -17.97 10.20 -15.17
C GLU A 266 -18.89 9.68 -16.28
N THR A 267 -18.86 8.39 -16.56
CA THR A 267 -19.68 7.74 -17.58
C THR A 267 -21.03 7.27 -17.05
N ASP A 268 -21.23 7.30 -15.74
CA ASP A 268 -22.40 6.76 -15.03
C ASP A 268 -22.72 5.34 -15.50
N ALA A 269 -21.72 4.45 -15.41
CA ALA A 269 -21.82 3.09 -15.92
C ALA A 269 -21.00 2.10 -15.10
N TYR A 270 -21.40 0.84 -15.15
CA TYR A 270 -20.74 -0.30 -14.54
C TYR A 270 -19.96 -1.08 -15.58
N TYR A 271 -18.79 -1.56 -15.18
CA TYR A 271 -17.86 -2.26 -16.05
C TYR A 271 -17.37 -3.56 -15.41
N PHE A 272 -17.22 -4.61 -16.21
CA PHE A 272 -16.69 -5.90 -15.78
C PHE A 272 -16.14 -6.68 -16.98
N THR A 273 -15.45 -7.78 -16.71
CA THR A 273 -14.88 -8.68 -17.73
C THR A 273 -15.32 -10.12 -17.49
N SER A 274 -15.07 -10.99 -18.48
CA SER A 274 -15.39 -12.39 -18.37
C SER A 274 -14.28 -13.31 -18.86
N LYS A 275 -14.28 -14.55 -18.43
CA LYS A 275 -13.41 -15.61 -18.93
C LYS A 275 -13.79 -16.10 -20.33
N GLY A 276 -14.95 -15.74 -20.85
CA GLY A 276 -15.32 -15.89 -22.26
C GLY A 276 -14.65 -14.85 -23.17
N GLY A 277 -13.87 -13.93 -22.61
CA GLY A 277 -13.05 -13.01 -23.38
C GLY A 277 -13.72 -11.69 -23.74
N ASP A 278 -14.61 -11.21 -22.92
CA ASP A 278 -15.32 -9.97 -23.21
C ASP A 278 -15.19 -8.92 -22.10
N PHE A 279 -15.31 -7.68 -22.53
CA PHE A 279 -15.46 -6.50 -21.69
C PHE A 279 -16.89 -5.96 -21.84
N TYR A 280 -17.48 -5.58 -20.72
CA TYR A 280 -18.86 -5.15 -20.65
C TYR A 280 -19.02 -3.75 -20.05
N GLN A 281 -20.04 -3.03 -20.52
CA GLN A 281 -20.58 -1.81 -19.95
C GLN A 281 -22.07 -1.94 -19.80
N ILE A 282 -22.62 -1.49 -18.66
CA ILE A 282 -24.08 -1.42 -18.43
C ILE A 282 -24.42 -0.21 -17.58
N ARG A 283 -25.63 0.36 -17.76
CA ARG A 283 -26.14 1.48 -16.97
C ARG A 283 -27.35 1.06 -16.15
N THR A 284 -27.64 1.83 -15.11
CA THR A 284 -28.81 1.61 -14.23
C THR A 284 -29.71 2.85 -14.18
N ASN A 285 -30.99 2.60 -13.96
CA ASN A 285 -31.99 3.61 -13.65
C ASN A 285 -31.94 3.99 -12.16
N GLU A 286 -32.58 5.08 -11.79
CA GLU A 286 -32.69 5.54 -10.39
C GLU A 286 -33.39 4.52 -9.46
N ASP A 287 -34.20 3.61 -9.99
CA ASP A 287 -34.89 2.56 -9.23
C ASP A 287 -34.06 1.27 -9.07
N GLY A 288 -32.83 1.27 -9.56
CA GLY A 288 -31.89 0.14 -9.49
C GLY A 288 -32.07 -0.91 -10.57
N THR A 289 -33.03 -0.76 -11.49
CA THR A 289 -33.11 -1.61 -12.66
C THR A 289 -32.05 -1.23 -13.70
N PHE A 290 -31.72 -2.14 -14.59
CA PHE A 290 -30.79 -1.84 -15.68
C PHE A 290 -31.49 -1.08 -16.80
N VAL A 291 -30.82 -0.07 -17.36
CA VAL A 291 -31.33 0.68 -18.51
C VAL A 291 -31.47 -0.27 -19.70
N GLU A 292 -32.65 -0.35 -20.27
CA GLU A 292 -32.93 -1.23 -21.41
C GLU A 292 -31.99 -0.96 -22.58
N ASN A 293 -31.41 -2.02 -23.17
CA ASN A 293 -30.43 -1.97 -24.26
C ASN A 293 -29.14 -1.18 -23.95
N SER A 294 -28.81 -0.90 -22.68
CA SER A 294 -27.55 -0.23 -22.30
C SER A 294 -26.36 -1.18 -22.23
N LEU A 295 -26.61 -2.49 -22.17
CA LEU A 295 -25.52 -3.48 -22.16
C LEU A 295 -24.73 -3.41 -23.47
N LYS A 296 -23.45 -3.08 -23.35
CA LYS A 296 -22.48 -3.19 -24.44
C LYS A 296 -21.53 -4.33 -24.15
N ARG A 297 -21.09 -5.02 -25.18
CA ARG A 297 -20.16 -6.14 -25.14
C ARG A 297 -19.07 -5.93 -26.17
N LEU A 298 -17.82 -6.03 -25.77
CA LEU A 298 -16.65 -5.94 -26.63
C LEU A 298 -15.82 -7.20 -26.49
N HIS A 299 -15.64 -7.94 -27.58
CA HIS A 299 -14.74 -9.09 -27.58
C HIS A 299 -13.27 -8.64 -27.55
N LEU A 300 -12.51 -9.20 -26.58
CA LEU A 300 -11.12 -8.86 -26.34
C LEU A 300 -10.22 -9.61 -27.32
N LYS A 301 -9.06 -9.05 -27.62
CA LYS A 301 -8.02 -9.67 -28.44
C LYS A 301 -6.80 -9.98 -27.57
N ASN A 302 -6.11 -11.04 -27.91
CA ASN A 302 -4.89 -11.45 -27.21
C ASN A 302 -3.63 -11.38 -28.11
N GLY A 303 -3.76 -10.90 -29.35
CA GLY A 303 -2.65 -10.85 -30.31
C GLY A 303 -2.21 -12.19 -30.86
N VAL A 304 -2.93 -13.26 -30.55
CA VAL A 304 -2.70 -14.63 -31.08
C VAL A 304 -3.96 -15.04 -31.81
N ASP A 305 -3.83 -15.33 -33.10
CA ASP A 305 -4.92 -15.87 -33.92
C ASP A 305 -5.38 -17.21 -33.32
N ASP A 306 -6.67 -17.49 -33.41
CA ASP A 306 -7.31 -18.73 -32.96
C ASP A 306 -7.33 -19.03 -31.45
N TYR A 307 -6.95 -18.08 -30.58
CA TYR A 307 -7.09 -18.25 -29.15
C TYR A 307 -8.15 -17.30 -28.55
N GLU A 308 -9.03 -17.86 -27.75
CA GLU A 308 -10.02 -17.07 -27.00
C GLU A 308 -9.34 -16.30 -25.85
N ALA A 309 -9.38 -14.97 -25.90
CA ALA A 309 -8.92 -14.13 -24.82
C ALA A 309 -9.74 -14.41 -23.55
N MET A 310 -9.13 -14.19 -22.38
CA MET A 310 -9.79 -14.36 -21.09
C MET A 310 -9.42 -13.20 -20.18
N SER A 311 -10.37 -12.67 -19.40
CA SER A 311 -10.05 -11.70 -18.38
C SER A 311 -10.77 -11.99 -17.06
N THR A 312 -10.04 -11.80 -15.96
CA THR A 312 -10.54 -11.76 -14.58
C THR A 312 -10.16 -10.44 -13.89
N SER A 313 -9.53 -9.54 -14.65
CA SER A 313 -9.11 -8.23 -14.18
C SER A 313 -10.33 -7.32 -14.00
N THR A 314 -10.49 -6.73 -12.82
CA THR A 314 -11.46 -5.64 -12.63
C THR A 314 -10.97 -4.42 -13.41
N PRO A 315 -11.80 -3.82 -14.28
CA PRO A 315 -11.41 -2.67 -15.07
C PRO A 315 -10.98 -1.49 -14.21
N VAL A 316 -10.02 -0.72 -14.71
CA VAL A 316 -9.76 0.66 -14.26
C VAL A 316 -10.32 1.59 -15.31
N VAL A 317 -11.18 2.52 -14.93
CA VAL A 317 -11.84 3.44 -15.86
C VAL A 317 -11.53 4.89 -15.49
N TYR A 318 -11.05 5.65 -16.46
CA TYR A 318 -10.74 7.05 -16.26
C TYR A 318 -10.83 7.83 -17.58
N LYS A 319 -11.54 8.96 -17.59
CA LYS A 319 -11.68 9.89 -18.74
C LYS A 319 -11.94 9.18 -20.08
N GLY A 320 -12.97 8.33 -20.08
CA GLY A 320 -13.39 7.62 -21.29
C GLY A 320 -12.45 6.50 -21.76
N ARG A 321 -11.53 6.06 -20.93
CA ARG A 321 -10.61 4.95 -21.19
C ARG A 321 -10.79 3.86 -20.13
N ALA A 322 -10.67 2.59 -20.54
CA ALA A 322 -10.61 1.47 -19.63
C ALA A 322 -9.34 0.65 -19.84
N TYR A 323 -8.77 0.14 -18.75
CA TYR A 323 -7.52 -0.61 -18.73
C TYR A 323 -7.77 -1.96 -18.05
N ILE A 324 -7.42 -3.05 -18.75
CA ILE A 324 -7.64 -4.42 -18.25
C ILE A 324 -6.47 -5.33 -18.60
N GLY A 325 -6.26 -6.35 -17.77
CA GLY A 325 -5.36 -7.46 -18.08
C GLY A 325 -6.08 -8.57 -18.85
N VAL A 326 -5.45 -9.09 -19.88
CA VAL A 326 -5.99 -10.14 -20.75
C VAL A 326 -5.02 -11.33 -20.79
N ALA A 327 -5.55 -12.54 -20.57
CA ALA A 327 -4.79 -13.78 -20.74
C ALA A 327 -4.75 -14.20 -22.20
N GLY A 328 -3.63 -14.80 -22.59
CA GLY A 328 -3.46 -15.54 -23.84
C GLY A 328 -3.51 -17.06 -23.63
N SER A 329 -2.93 -17.81 -24.56
CA SER A 329 -2.90 -19.26 -24.53
C SER A 329 -1.91 -19.79 -23.46
N GLY A 330 -2.41 -20.61 -22.53
CA GLY A 330 -1.58 -21.18 -21.48
C GLY A 330 -1.18 -20.15 -20.41
N GLN A 331 -1.94 -20.10 -19.35
CA GLN A 331 -1.84 -19.12 -18.27
C GLN A 331 -0.42 -18.93 -17.69
N LEU A 332 0.40 -19.98 -17.67
CA LEU A 332 1.77 -19.96 -17.16
C LEU A 332 2.85 -19.94 -18.25
N LYS A 333 2.46 -19.85 -19.53
CA LYS A 333 3.40 -19.79 -20.65
C LYS A 333 3.75 -18.32 -20.94
N ALA A 334 5.04 -18.00 -20.93
CA ALA A 334 5.50 -16.64 -21.19
C ALA A 334 5.14 -16.17 -22.61
N TYR A 335 4.76 -14.91 -22.75
CA TYR A 335 4.48 -14.21 -24.02
C TYR A 335 3.50 -14.93 -24.95
N SER A 336 2.57 -15.67 -24.40
CA SER A 336 1.59 -16.45 -25.18
C SER A 336 0.29 -15.69 -25.45
N GLY A 337 0.37 -14.42 -25.81
CA GLY A 337 -0.76 -13.53 -26.06
C GLY A 337 -1.28 -12.78 -24.83
N HIS A 338 -0.62 -12.91 -23.69
CA HIS A 338 -0.92 -12.08 -22.50
C HIS A 338 -0.65 -10.61 -22.80
N ASN A 339 -1.54 -9.74 -22.35
CA ASN A 339 -1.41 -8.32 -22.62
C ASN A 339 -2.16 -7.44 -21.61
N ILE A 340 -1.83 -6.18 -21.60
CA ILE A 340 -2.67 -5.12 -21.07
C ILE A 340 -3.41 -4.49 -22.24
N THR A 341 -4.75 -4.48 -22.18
CA THR A 341 -5.61 -3.90 -23.20
C THR A 341 -6.14 -2.55 -22.74
N VAL A 342 -6.09 -1.58 -23.63
CA VAL A 342 -6.68 -0.24 -23.46
C VAL A 342 -7.89 -0.12 -24.38
N ILE A 343 -9.02 0.29 -23.80
CA ILE A 343 -10.31 0.40 -24.50
C ILE A 343 -10.68 1.88 -24.56
N ASP A 344 -11.07 2.36 -25.73
CA ASP A 344 -11.73 3.64 -25.91
C ASP A 344 -13.23 3.46 -25.70
N LEU A 345 -13.78 4.07 -24.66
CA LEU A 345 -15.19 3.89 -24.27
C LEU A 345 -16.15 4.71 -25.14
N GLN A 346 -15.68 5.76 -25.82
CA GLN A 346 -16.53 6.54 -26.71
C GLN A 346 -16.89 5.71 -27.96
N SER A 347 -15.88 5.14 -28.62
CA SER A 347 -16.08 4.24 -29.76
C SER A 347 -16.48 2.83 -29.33
N PHE A 348 -16.23 2.47 -28.08
CA PHE A 348 -16.36 1.15 -27.47
C PHE A 348 -15.58 0.09 -28.26
N THR A 349 -14.29 0.37 -28.52
CA THR A 349 -13.35 -0.49 -29.26
C THR A 349 -12.03 -0.60 -28.51
N VAL A 350 -11.26 -1.65 -28.81
CA VAL A 350 -9.87 -1.75 -28.35
C VAL A 350 -9.07 -0.64 -29.05
N ALA A 351 -8.53 0.29 -28.27
CA ALA A 351 -7.64 1.34 -28.76
C ALA A 351 -6.27 0.73 -29.15
N TYR A 352 -5.69 -0.04 -28.23
CA TYR A 352 -4.48 -0.84 -28.45
C TYR A 352 -4.30 -1.86 -27.31
N TYR A 353 -3.37 -2.79 -27.49
CA TYR A 353 -2.90 -3.68 -26.43
C TYR A 353 -1.38 -3.79 -26.45
N VAL A 354 -0.78 -4.08 -25.30
CA VAL A 354 0.67 -4.21 -25.14
C VAL A 354 0.98 -5.57 -24.53
N PRO A 355 1.81 -6.42 -25.20
CA PRO A 355 2.17 -7.74 -24.70
C PRO A 355 2.82 -7.70 -23.32
N THR A 356 2.56 -8.73 -22.51
CA THR A 356 3.19 -8.95 -21.21
C THR A 356 3.77 -10.36 -21.13
N GLN A 357 4.76 -10.56 -20.25
CA GLN A 357 5.36 -11.88 -20.06
C GLN A 357 4.35 -12.89 -19.54
N GLY A 358 3.62 -12.52 -18.51
CA GLY A 358 2.59 -13.35 -17.89
C GLY A 358 1.21 -12.71 -17.96
N TYR A 359 0.20 -13.45 -17.56
CA TYR A 359 -1.17 -12.96 -17.49
C TYR A 359 -1.32 -11.87 -16.44
N PRO A 360 -1.68 -10.63 -16.78
CA PRO A 360 -2.00 -9.59 -15.81
C PRO A 360 -3.41 -9.84 -15.22
N GLN A 361 -3.51 -10.84 -14.37
CA GLN A 361 -4.78 -11.36 -13.84
C GLN A 361 -5.41 -10.41 -12.83
N THR A 362 -4.59 -9.63 -12.14
CA THR A 362 -5.01 -8.71 -11.10
C THR A 362 -5.47 -7.38 -11.68
N SER A 363 -6.08 -6.57 -10.83
CA SER A 363 -6.62 -5.28 -11.23
C SER A 363 -5.55 -4.19 -11.08
N GLY A 364 -5.53 -3.25 -12.02
CA GLY A 364 -4.54 -2.17 -12.04
C GLY A 364 -4.79 -1.10 -10.97
N LEU A 365 -3.77 -0.35 -10.63
CA LEU A 365 -3.82 0.93 -9.91
C LEU A 365 -3.57 2.04 -10.94
N LEU A 366 -4.39 3.08 -10.99
CA LEU A 366 -4.16 4.25 -11.84
C LEU A 366 -3.91 5.48 -10.99
N THR A 367 -2.81 6.19 -11.26
CA THR A 367 -2.58 7.51 -10.68
C THR A 367 -2.73 8.64 -11.69
N THR A 368 -3.42 9.70 -11.26
CA THR A 368 -3.61 10.95 -12.01
C THR A 368 -2.64 12.06 -11.60
N ALA A 369 -1.76 11.78 -10.62
CA ALA A 369 -0.95 12.80 -9.95
C ALA A 369 0.02 13.56 -10.88
N TYR A 370 0.37 12.96 -12.03
CA TYR A 370 1.29 13.53 -13.02
C TYR A 370 0.58 14.16 -14.22
N GLU A 371 -0.74 13.97 -14.35
CA GLU A 371 -1.50 14.39 -15.54
C GLU A 371 -1.36 15.90 -15.85
N ASN A 372 -1.33 16.73 -14.81
CA ASN A 372 -1.15 18.19 -14.98
C ASN A 372 0.29 18.59 -15.32
N GLU A 373 1.28 17.70 -15.16
CA GLU A 373 2.70 17.99 -15.38
C GLU A 373 3.13 17.52 -16.77
N ASP A 374 2.78 16.31 -17.16
CA ASP A 374 3.22 15.69 -18.42
C ASP A 374 2.08 15.27 -19.34
N GLY A 375 0.83 15.39 -18.89
CA GLY A 375 -0.37 15.05 -19.66
C GLY A 375 -0.73 13.57 -19.67
N TYR A 376 -0.07 12.74 -18.86
CA TYR A 376 -0.29 11.30 -18.82
C TYR A 376 -0.87 10.83 -17.47
N VAL A 377 -1.62 9.75 -17.51
CA VAL A 377 -1.92 8.90 -16.36
C VAL A 377 -1.02 7.66 -16.38
N TYR A 378 -0.78 7.09 -15.21
CA TYR A 378 0.10 5.92 -15.04
C TYR A 378 -0.69 4.76 -14.43
N VAL A 379 -0.67 3.61 -15.11
CA VAL A 379 -1.46 2.43 -14.72
C VAL A 379 -0.54 1.28 -14.41
N TYR A 380 -0.62 0.76 -13.18
CA TYR A 380 0.26 -0.26 -12.63
C TYR A 380 -0.42 -1.62 -12.65
N PHE A 381 0.28 -2.63 -13.17
CA PHE A 381 -0.16 -4.02 -13.20
C PHE A 381 0.95 -4.96 -12.79
N PHE A 382 0.61 -6.11 -12.22
CA PHE A 382 1.53 -7.22 -12.08
C PHE A 382 1.42 -8.20 -13.24
N ASP A 383 2.57 -8.66 -13.73
CA ASP A 383 2.67 -9.90 -14.50
C ASP A 383 2.52 -11.08 -13.55
N ASN A 384 1.48 -11.86 -13.68
CA ASN A 384 1.34 -13.10 -12.92
C ASN A 384 2.23 -14.18 -13.54
N PHE A 385 3.50 -14.06 -13.29
CA PHE A 385 4.56 -14.95 -13.75
C PHE A 385 5.63 -15.10 -12.65
N THR A 386 6.70 -15.83 -12.90
CA THR A 386 7.85 -15.95 -12.01
C THR A 386 9.11 -15.43 -12.71
N PRO A 387 9.68 -14.29 -12.27
CA PRO A 387 9.21 -13.36 -11.25
C PRO A 387 8.04 -12.51 -11.71
N GLY A 388 7.08 -12.24 -10.79
CA GLY A 388 5.98 -11.30 -11.03
C GLY A 388 6.50 -9.88 -11.05
N LYS A 389 6.56 -9.28 -12.24
CA LYS A 389 7.06 -7.91 -12.43
C LYS A 389 5.95 -6.89 -12.20
N LEU A 390 6.27 -5.78 -11.55
CA LEU A 390 5.40 -4.60 -11.54
C LEU A 390 5.66 -3.79 -12.80
N ARG A 391 4.63 -3.64 -13.62
CA ARG A 391 4.67 -2.90 -14.87
C ARG A 391 3.86 -1.63 -14.79
N VAL A 392 4.25 -0.64 -15.55
CA VAL A 392 3.55 0.64 -15.68
C VAL A 392 3.28 0.91 -17.16
N LEU A 393 2.03 1.23 -17.46
CA LEU A 393 1.61 1.78 -18.73
C LEU A 393 1.33 3.27 -18.51
N ARG A 394 1.91 4.15 -19.32
CA ARG A 394 1.45 5.54 -19.36
C ARG A 394 0.57 5.76 -20.56
N ASP A 395 -0.54 6.45 -20.35
CA ASP A 395 -1.55 6.66 -21.38
C ASP A 395 -2.20 8.04 -21.22
N LYS A 396 -2.85 8.50 -22.27
CA LYS A 396 -3.71 9.69 -22.29
C LYS A 396 -4.81 9.54 -23.32
N ALA A 397 -5.85 10.35 -23.20
CA ALA A 397 -6.96 10.34 -24.13
C ALA A 397 -6.51 10.50 -25.60
N GLY A 398 -7.10 9.69 -26.48
CA GLY A 398 -6.86 9.73 -27.93
C GLY A 398 -5.64 8.93 -28.40
N MET A 399 -4.85 8.29 -27.54
CA MET A 399 -3.79 7.38 -27.98
C MET A 399 -4.38 6.11 -28.61
N THR A 400 -3.79 5.70 -29.74
CA THR A 400 -4.17 4.51 -30.51
C THR A 400 -3.06 3.45 -30.54
N GLU A 401 -1.94 3.73 -29.89
CA GLU A 401 -0.79 2.84 -29.71
C GLU A 401 -0.08 3.19 -28.40
N VAL A 402 0.76 2.29 -27.91
CA VAL A 402 1.57 2.52 -26.71
C VAL A 402 2.58 3.64 -26.95
N ASP A 403 2.94 4.35 -25.90
CA ASP A 403 4.06 5.28 -25.96
C ASP A 403 5.40 4.50 -25.97
N HIS A 404 5.95 4.34 -27.16
CA HIS A 404 7.22 3.61 -27.39
C HIS A 404 8.43 4.22 -26.68
N THR A 405 8.33 5.45 -26.18
CA THR A 405 9.39 6.07 -25.36
C THR A 405 9.32 5.65 -23.89
N TYR A 406 8.23 4.95 -23.50
CA TYR A 406 7.98 4.49 -22.13
C TYR A 406 7.57 3.01 -22.11
N THR A 407 8.44 2.17 -22.66
CA THR A 407 8.30 0.71 -22.75
C THR A 407 9.59 0.02 -22.35
N THR A 408 9.56 -1.30 -22.25
CA THR A 408 10.74 -2.14 -22.04
C THR A 408 10.82 -3.19 -23.15
N MET A 409 11.98 -3.30 -23.80
CA MET A 409 12.27 -4.38 -24.73
C MET A 409 12.74 -5.60 -23.94
N GLU A 410 12.02 -6.71 -24.01
CA GLU A 410 12.34 -7.96 -23.31
C GLU A 410 12.69 -9.06 -24.32
N THR A 411 13.78 -9.77 -24.08
CA THR A 411 14.22 -10.90 -24.91
C THR A 411 13.93 -12.21 -24.19
N TYR A 412 13.38 -13.18 -24.91
CA TYR A 412 13.13 -14.54 -24.43
C TYR A 412 13.47 -15.56 -25.51
N SER A 413 13.76 -16.80 -25.09
CA SER A 413 14.04 -17.89 -25.99
C SER A 413 12.84 -18.83 -26.12
N GLU A 414 12.40 -19.12 -27.34
CA GLU A 414 11.39 -20.11 -27.61
C GLU A 414 11.88 -21.05 -28.74
N ASN A 415 11.85 -22.36 -28.52
CA ASN A 415 12.33 -23.39 -29.46
C ASN A 415 13.78 -23.20 -29.94
N GLY A 416 14.63 -22.53 -29.13
CA GLY A 416 16.02 -22.25 -29.46
C GLY A 416 16.25 -20.98 -30.30
N GLU A 417 15.21 -20.24 -30.59
CA GLU A 417 15.27 -18.94 -31.26
C GLU A 417 15.07 -17.82 -30.22
N GLU A 418 15.79 -16.70 -30.38
CA GLU A 418 15.61 -15.51 -29.57
C GLU A 418 14.54 -14.59 -30.17
N HIS A 419 13.61 -14.20 -29.34
CA HIS A 419 12.55 -13.27 -29.68
C HIS A 419 12.63 -12.03 -28.80
N THR A 420 12.36 -10.87 -29.36
CA THR A 420 12.30 -9.61 -28.63
C THR A 420 10.87 -9.05 -28.70
N VAL A 421 10.33 -8.67 -27.54
CA VAL A 421 8.97 -8.16 -27.39
C VAL A 421 9.01 -6.83 -26.68
N GLU A 422 8.30 -5.85 -27.21
CA GLU A 422 8.03 -4.61 -26.54
C GLU A 422 6.90 -4.78 -25.52
N THR A 423 7.16 -4.47 -24.26
CA THR A 423 6.23 -4.65 -23.14
C THR A 423 5.98 -3.32 -22.43
N PRO A 424 4.92 -3.18 -21.60
CA PRO A 424 4.80 -2.04 -20.72
C PRO A 424 6.06 -1.86 -19.87
N TYR A 425 6.37 -0.64 -19.50
CA TYR A 425 7.58 -0.31 -18.75
C TYR A 425 7.71 -1.16 -17.48
N VAL A 426 8.85 -1.83 -17.29
CA VAL A 426 9.14 -2.62 -16.09
C VAL A 426 9.65 -1.70 -14.99
N LEU A 427 8.78 -1.37 -14.05
CA LEU A 427 9.12 -0.53 -12.91
C LEU A 427 9.98 -1.28 -11.89
N PHE A 428 9.58 -2.51 -11.55
CA PHE A 428 10.26 -3.31 -10.54
C PHE A 428 10.21 -4.81 -10.88
N THR A 429 11.34 -5.49 -10.67
CA THR A 429 11.44 -6.95 -10.81
C THR A 429 11.91 -7.54 -9.48
N PRO A 430 11.06 -8.33 -8.78
CA PRO A 430 11.50 -9.05 -7.59
C PRO A 430 12.67 -9.98 -7.88
N SER A 431 13.63 -10.06 -6.95
CA SER A 431 14.83 -10.87 -7.09
C SER A 431 15.05 -11.81 -5.89
N GLY A 432 15.97 -12.76 -6.03
CA GLY A 432 16.30 -13.71 -4.96
C GLY A 432 15.08 -14.46 -4.44
N ALA A 433 14.89 -14.48 -3.12
CA ALA A 433 13.76 -15.16 -2.48
C ALA A 433 12.40 -14.51 -2.79
N GLN A 434 12.37 -13.29 -3.29
CA GLN A 434 11.16 -12.56 -3.66
C GLN A 434 10.69 -12.87 -5.09
N ALA A 435 11.54 -13.51 -5.92
CA ALA A 435 11.25 -13.82 -7.31
C ALA A 435 10.22 -14.95 -7.43
N GLN A 436 8.96 -14.63 -7.18
CA GLN A 436 7.85 -15.57 -7.19
C GLN A 436 6.66 -15.03 -7.99
N TYR A 437 5.69 -15.91 -8.24
CA TYR A 437 4.43 -15.61 -8.89
C TYR A 437 3.63 -14.56 -8.12
N ALA A 438 3.07 -13.55 -8.79
CA ALA A 438 2.33 -12.47 -8.18
C ALA A 438 0.85 -12.50 -8.58
N ILE A 439 -0.03 -12.73 -7.61
CA ILE A 439 -1.47 -12.43 -7.66
C ILE A 439 -1.77 -11.41 -6.59
N CYS A 440 -1.69 -10.13 -6.93
CA CYS A 440 -1.97 -9.03 -6.01
C CYS A 440 -2.24 -7.77 -6.81
N SER A 441 -3.34 -7.09 -6.53
CA SER A 441 -3.52 -5.72 -7.00
C SER A 441 -2.64 -4.80 -6.16
N PRO A 442 -1.81 -3.94 -6.78
CA PRO A 442 -1.01 -2.98 -6.03
C PRO A 442 -1.91 -1.97 -5.32
N ILE A 443 -1.52 -1.56 -4.13
CA ILE A 443 -2.13 -0.45 -3.38
C ILE A 443 -1.08 0.61 -3.06
N ALA A 444 -1.49 1.84 -2.79
CA ALA A 444 -0.56 2.92 -2.48
C ALA A 444 -1.03 3.75 -1.30
N ASP A 445 -0.09 4.41 -0.59
CA ASP A 445 -0.37 5.35 0.48
C ASP A 445 -0.22 6.81 0.03
N SER A 446 -0.59 7.75 0.91
CA SER A 446 -0.49 9.19 0.68
C SER A 446 0.94 9.71 0.42
N GLU A 447 1.97 8.96 0.81
CA GLU A 447 3.36 9.26 0.52
C GLU A 447 3.82 8.73 -0.87
N GLY A 448 2.93 8.02 -1.60
CA GLY A 448 3.21 7.42 -2.90
C GLY A 448 3.95 6.09 -2.83
N ASN A 449 4.02 5.45 -1.67
CA ASN A 449 4.60 4.12 -1.55
C ASN A 449 3.61 3.08 -2.07
N ILE A 450 4.10 2.08 -2.80
CA ILE A 450 3.32 0.97 -3.32
C ILE A 450 3.55 -0.26 -2.44
N TYR A 451 2.45 -0.91 -2.02
CA TYR A 451 2.49 -2.14 -1.22
C TYR A 451 1.89 -3.30 -2.00
N PHE A 452 2.52 -4.45 -1.90
CA PHE A 452 2.10 -5.67 -2.58
C PHE A 452 2.69 -6.93 -1.93
N LYS A 453 2.17 -8.07 -2.30
CA LYS A 453 2.66 -9.39 -1.89
C LYS A 453 2.81 -10.31 -3.09
N ASN A 454 3.50 -11.41 -2.94
CA ASN A 454 3.54 -12.49 -3.92
C ASN A 454 3.69 -13.87 -3.23
N ASP A 455 3.87 -14.93 -4.00
CA ASP A 455 3.92 -16.31 -3.49
C ASP A 455 5.19 -16.64 -2.69
N SER A 456 6.12 -15.70 -2.54
CA SER A 456 7.22 -15.82 -1.57
C SER A 456 6.77 -15.69 -0.11
N ALA A 457 5.49 -15.38 0.12
CA ALA A 457 4.92 -15.02 1.41
C ALA A 457 5.54 -13.74 2.02
N GLN A 458 6.11 -12.89 1.20
CA GLN A 458 6.60 -11.59 1.61
C GLN A 458 5.60 -10.49 1.29
N LEU A 459 5.38 -9.61 2.24
CA LEU A 459 4.80 -8.30 2.03
C LEU A 459 5.94 -7.32 1.72
N MET A 460 5.76 -6.48 0.72
CA MET A 460 6.80 -5.60 0.18
C MET A 460 6.31 -4.17 0.07
N ARG A 461 7.23 -3.21 0.31
CA ARG A 461 7.03 -1.79 0.07
C ARG A 461 8.02 -1.29 -0.97
N LEU A 462 7.50 -0.72 -2.04
CA LEU A 462 8.24 0.02 -3.04
C LEU A 462 8.06 1.51 -2.80
N SER A 463 9.15 2.25 -2.69
CA SER A 463 9.17 3.69 -2.38
C SER A 463 9.94 4.45 -3.44
N SER A 464 9.78 5.78 -3.48
CA SER A 464 10.66 6.64 -4.28
C SER A 464 11.99 6.86 -3.57
N ARG A 465 13.09 6.94 -4.34
CA ARG A 465 14.41 7.25 -3.79
C ARG A 465 14.50 8.70 -3.28
N VAL A 466 15.38 8.91 -2.32
CA VAL A 466 15.75 10.26 -1.86
C VAL A 466 16.70 10.90 -2.88
N THR A 467 16.38 12.10 -3.32
CA THR A 467 17.15 12.86 -4.30
C THR A 467 17.95 14.02 -3.69
N LYS A 468 17.52 14.52 -2.52
CA LYS A 468 18.16 15.62 -1.80
C LYS A 468 17.92 15.50 -0.30
N LEU A 469 18.92 15.86 0.50
CA LEU A 469 18.77 16.22 1.91
C LEU A 469 18.97 17.73 2.07
N GLU A 470 18.17 18.35 2.91
CA GLU A 470 18.26 19.77 3.19
C GLU A 470 18.16 20.03 4.70
N ILE A 471 19.05 20.89 5.20
CA ILE A 471 18.97 21.41 6.56
C ILE A 471 17.96 22.55 6.55
N THR A 472 16.73 22.26 6.94
CA THR A 472 15.64 23.22 6.96
C THR A 472 15.63 24.09 8.22
N GLN A 473 16.35 23.66 9.25
CA GLN A 473 16.67 24.46 10.43
C GLN A 473 18.09 24.14 10.91
N GLN A 474 18.91 25.18 11.06
CA GLN A 474 20.28 25.04 11.57
C GLN A 474 20.27 24.59 13.04
N PRO A 475 21.34 23.90 13.51
CA PRO A 475 21.49 23.61 14.93
C PRO A 475 21.61 24.90 15.74
N ASP A 476 21.23 24.86 17.01
CA ASP A 476 21.29 26.00 17.94
C ASP A 476 22.73 26.54 18.10
N ARG A 477 23.73 25.70 17.83
CA ARG A 477 25.15 26.02 17.95
C ARG A 477 25.91 25.63 16.68
N THR A 478 26.69 26.57 16.14
CA THR A 478 27.59 26.37 15.00
C THR A 478 29.02 26.82 15.28
N SER A 479 29.31 27.35 16.46
CA SER A 479 30.64 27.76 16.90
C SER A 479 31.12 26.90 18.06
N TYR A 480 32.28 26.33 17.94
CA TYR A 480 32.87 25.34 18.85
C TYR A 480 34.31 25.68 19.20
N GLU A 481 34.82 25.02 20.22
CA GLU A 481 36.24 24.98 20.54
C GLU A 481 36.83 23.61 20.21
N VAL A 482 38.10 23.54 19.93
CA VAL A 482 38.84 22.28 19.74
C VAL A 482 38.55 21.32 20.90
N GLY A 483 38.20 20.10 20.59
CA GLY A 483 37.84 19.07 21.57
C GLY A 483 36.39 19.03 21.99
N ASN A 484 35.55 19.97 21.53
CA ASN A 484 34.10 19.85 21.68
C ASN A 484 33.54 18.76 20.77
N PHE A 485 32.30 18.34 21.01
CA PHE A 485 31.52 17.51 20.12
C PHE A 485 30.49 18.36 19.39
N PHE A 486 30.18 17.97 18.17
CA PHE A 486 29.07 18.59 17.44
C PHE A 486 27.73 18.34 18.17
N ASP A 487 26.92 19.39 18.33
CA ASP A 487 25.60 19.35 18.95
C ASP A 487 24.53 19.64 17.89
N ALA A 488 23.72 18.63 17.57
CA ALA A 488 22.64 18.74 16.60
C ALA A 488 21.34 19.32 17.17
N LYS A 489 21.33 19.76 18.43
CA LYS A 489 20.16 20.32 19.07
C LYS A 489 19.56 21.47 18.25
N GLY A 490 18.24 21.42 18.02
CA GLY A 490 17.50 22.39 17.21
C GLY A 490 17.58 22.19 15.70
N MET A 491 18.48 21.31 15.19
CA MET A 491 18.60 21.03 13.77
C MET A 491 17.35 20.28 13.26
N LYS A 492 16.92 20.62 12.02
CA LYS A 492 15.90 19.85 11.28
C LYS A 492 16.37 19.53 9.88
N ILE A 493 16.10 18.30 9.47
CA ILE A 493 16.51 17.75 8.18
C ILE A 493 15.29 17.27 7.42
N THR A 494 15.14 17.76 6.19
CA THR A 494 14.09 17.31 5.26
C THR A 494 14.71 16.52 4.12
N ALA A 495 14.16 15.33 3.86
CA ALA A 495 14.45 14.55 2.67
C ALA A 495 13.45 14.89 1.56
N TYR A 496 13.95 15.04 0.35
CA TYR A 496 13.17 15.22 -0.87
C TYR A 496 13.26 13.94 -1.69
N TYR A 497 12.12 13.44 -2.14
CA TYR A 497 12.00 12.20 -2.89
C TYR A 497 11.78 12.47 -4.38
N ALA A 498 12.14 11.51 -5.22
CA ALA A 498 12.02 11.62 -6.68
C ALA A 498 10.58 11.88 -7.16
N ASN A 499 9.59 11.41 -6.41
CA ASN A 499 8.16 11.67 -6.69
C ASN A 499 7.67 13.07 -6.25
N GLY A 500 8.57 13.94 -5.75
CA GLY A 500 8.26 15.29 -5.29
C GLY A 500 7.73 15.37 -3.85
N MET A 501 7.60 14.25 -3.15
CA MET A 501 7.23 14.24 -1.73
C MET A 501 8.39 14.67 -0.85
N THR A 502 8.10 15.16 0.34
CA THR A 502 9.10 15.53 1.35
C THR A 502 8.77 14.91 2.71
N LYS A 503 9.79 14.58 3.48
CA LYS A 503 9.63 14.01 4.83
C LYS A 503 10.67 14.57 5.79
N ASP A 504 10.28 14.88 7.02
CA ASP A 504 11.20 15.14 8.12
C ASP A 504 11.94 13.86 8.49
N VAL A 505 13.25 13.86 8.34
CA VAL A 505 14.12 12.72 8.63
C VAL A 505 15.14 13.02 9.74
N THR A 506 14.89 14.05 10.53
CA THR A 506 15.78 14.52 11.60
C THR A 506 16.20 13.39 12.54
N ASP A 507 15.27 12.51 12.90
CA ASP A 507 15.54 11.37 13.78
C ASP A 507 16.28 10.22 13.10
N TYR A 508 16.47 10.27 11.78
CA TYR A 508 17.04 9.18 10.98
C TYR A 508 18.38 9.52 10.36
N VAL A 509 19.06 10.57 10.85
CA VAL A 509 20.36 10.98 10.35
C VAL A 509 21.50 10.62 11.30
N LYS A 510 22.70 10.54 10.76
CA LYS A 510 23.95 10.40 11.47
C LYS A 510 24.93 11.51 11.05
N TYR A 511 25.81 11.83 11.96
CA TYR A 511 26.93 12.78 11.80
C TYR A 511 28.09 12.31 12.67
N THR A 512 29.23 13.01 12.59
CA THR A 512 30.40 12.64 13.39
C THR A 512 30.13 12.67 14.90
N THR A 513 30.63 11.67 15.60
CA THR A 513 30.63 11.58 17.06
C THR A 513 32.06 11.81 17.62
N GLU A 514 33.01 12.19 16.77
CA GLU A 514 34.36 12.49 17.14
C GLU A 514 34.48 13.92 17.67
N LYS A 515 35.54 14.18 18.40
CA LYS A 515 35.86 15.52 18.86
C LYS A 515 36.30 16.39 17.70
N LEU A 516 35.80 17.61 17.67
CA LEU A 516 36.13 18.60 16.65
C LEU A 516 37.60 19.06 16.79
N THR A 517 38.23 19.32 15.65
CA THR A 517 39.55 19.84 15.50
C THR A 517 39.52 21.23 14.85
N ALA A 518 40.61 21.98 14.91
CA ALA A 518 40.69 23.31 14.28
C ALA A 518 40.51 23.28 12.75
N ASP A 519 40.69 22.12 12.12
CA ASP A 519 40.52 21.93 10.68
C ASP A 519 39.08 21.66 10.28
N ASP A 520 38.19 21.40 11.23
CA ASP A 520 36.77 21.10 10.96
C ASP A 520 36.01 22.39 10.66
N THR A 521 35.57 22.55 9.41
CA THR A 521 34.77 23.69 8.94
C THR A 521 33.35 23.31 8.59
N GLU A 522 33.11 22.01 8.44
CA GLU A 522 31.83 21.46 7.99
C GLU A 522 31.52 20.12 8.67
N ILE A 523 30.26 19.89 8.99
CA ILE A 523 29.76 18.59 9.45
C ILE A 523 28.86 17.99 8.39
N THR A 524 29.23 16.81 7.90
CA THR A 524 28.39 16.05 6.97
C THR A 524 27.27 15.35 7.71
N ILE A 525 26.05 15.57 7.26
CA ILE A 525 24.82 14.93 7.73
C ILE A 525 24.40 13.90 6.68
N ALA A 526 24.26 12.66 7.07
CA ALA A 526 23.84 11.56 6.20
C ALA A 526 22.66 10.80 6.81
N ILE A 527 21.85 10.14 5.98
CA ILE A 527 20.82 9.22 6.48
C ILE A 527 21.50 8.01 7.11
N ASP A 528 21.07 7.66 8.32
CA ASP A 528 21.52 6.45 9.01
C ASP A 528 20.63 5.26 8.65
N LEU A 529 21.03 4.51 7.64
CA LEU A 529 20.30 3.32 7.18
C LEU A 529 20.29 2.16 8.20
N ASP A 530 21.11 2.24 9.21
CA ASP A 530 21.24 1.21 10.24
C ASP A 530 20.65 1.66 11.58
N LYS A 531 20.04 2.86 11.63
CA LYS A 531 19.46 3.36 12.87
C LYS A 531 18.34 2.44 13.36
N PRO A 532 18.45 1.94 14.60
CA PRO A 532 17.40 1.13 15.19
C PRO A 532 16.15 1.97 15.47
N VAL A 533 14.99 1.49 15.04
CA VAL A 533 13.69 2.05 15.36
C VAL A 533 13.03 1.13 16.37
N LYS A 534 12.70 1.66 17.54
CA LYS A 534 11.96 0.92 18.55
C LYS A 534 10.47 1.08 18.30
N LYS A 535 9.77 -0.02 18.19
CA LYS A 535 8.31 -0.08 18.11
C LYS A 535 7.79 -0.95 19.24
N THR A 536 6.81 -0.44 19.97
CA THR A 536 6.18 -1.19 21.05
C THR A 536 5.17 -2.18 20.48
N LEU A 537 5.30 -3.44 20.83
CA LEU A 537 4.27 -4.45 20.55
C LEU A 537 3.14 -4.29 21.54
N GLU A 538 1.96 -3.95 21.03
CA GLU A 538 0.77 -3.70 21.88
C GLU A 538 0.14 -4.99 22.42
N LYS A 539 0.87 -6.03 22.80
CA LYS A 539 0.26 -7.18 23.47
C LYS A 539 1.03 -7.69 24.67
N SER A 540 0.31 -7.75 25.76
CA SER A 540 0.34 -8.54 27.00
C SER A 540 1.67 -8.77 27.75
N GLU A 541 2.80 -8.46 27.21
CA GLU A 541 4.11 -8.58 27.87
C GLU A 541 5.05 -7.53 27.28
N ASP A 542 4.96 -6.28 27.60
CA ASP A 542 5.88 -5.14 27.34
C ASP A 542 7.14 -5.45 26.50
N LYS A 543 6.97 -6.09 25.33
CA LYS A 543 8.07 -6.42 24.44
C LYS A 543 8.21 -5.34 23.40
N GLU A 544 9.25 -4.52 23.52
CA GLU A 544 9.70 -3.66 22.43
C GLU A 544 10.36 -4.52 21.35
N GLN A 545 9.96 -4.34 20.11
CA GLN A 545 10.71 -4.82 18.96
C GLN A 545 11.60 -3.70 18.43
N THR A 546 12.82 -4.09 18.05
CA THR A 546 13.75 -3.18 17.40
C THR A 546 13.90 -3.59 15.95
N ALA A 547 13.63 -2.67 15.04
CA ALA A 547 13.95 -2.80 13.62
C ALA A 547 14.94 -1.73 13.23
N LYS A 548 15.62 -1.94 12.11
CA LYS A 548 16.35 -0.87 11.44
C LYS A 548 15.38 -0.06 10.60
N TRP A 549 15.58 1.24 10.49
CA TRP A 549 14.81 2.05 9.57
C TRP A 549 15.11 1.62 8.13
N GLN A 550 14.05 1.28 7.41
CA GLN A 550 14.14 0.69 6.08
C GLN A 550 13.86 1.76 5.02
N LEU A 551 14.85 2.61 4.73
CA LEU A 551 14.74 3.50 3.57
C LEU A 551 14.92 2.71 2.27
N TYR A 552 15.91 1.83 2.24
CA TYR A 552 16.21 0.92 1.14
C TYR A 552 16.58 -0.45 1.67
N GLN A 553 15.92 -1.50 1.24
CA GLN A 553 16.37 -2.86 1.47
C GLN A 553 17.43 -3.24 0.45
N ASP A 554 17.19 -2.93 -0.80
CA ASP A 554 18.17 -3.07 -1.87
C ASP A 554 18.98 -1.76 -1.94
N ARG A 555 20.25 -1.84 -1.55
CA ARG A 555 21.19 -0.72 -1.56
C ARG A 555 22.02 -0.65 -2.84
N GLU A 556 21.77 -1.57 -3.77
CA GLU A 556 22.46 -1.65 -5.04
C GLU A 556 21.44 -1.48 -6.18
N GLY A 557 21.73 -0.59 -7.12
CA GLY A 557 20.95 -0.44 -8.33
C GLY A 557 21.07 -1.68 -9.25
N LYS A 558 20.21 -1.79 -10.27
CA LYS A 558 20.20 -2.91 -11.24
C LYS A 558 21.55 -3.16 -11.94
N ASP A 559 22.42 -2.16 -11.97
CA ASP A 559 23.77 -2.21 -12.55
C ASP A 559 24.86 -2.56 -11.54
N GLY A 560 24.49 -2.94 -10.31
CA GLY A 560 25.41 -3.22 -9.21
C GLY A 560 26.03 -1.97 -8.57
N LYS A 561 25.57 -0.77 -8.95
CA LYS A 561 25.99 0.47 -8.30
C LYS A 561 25.23 0.65 -7.00
N LYS A 562 25.94 1.06 -5.97
CA LYS A 562 25.31 1.50 -4.72
C LYS A 562 24.49 2.76 -4.98
N TRP A 563 23.31 2.82 -4.38
CA TRP A 563 22.53 4.04 -4.38
C TRP A 563 23.34 5.19 -3.78
N ASP A 564 23.50 6.26 -4.55
CA ASP A 564 24.13 7.50 -4.08
C ASP A 564 23.08 8.25 -3.22
N ILE A 565 23.19 8.03 -1.91
CA ILE A 565 22.28 8.66 -0.94
C ILE A 565 22.82 10.06 -0.67
N PRO A 566 22.04 11.12 -0.95
CA PRO A 566 22.52 12.49 -0.78
C PRO A 566 22.83 12.79 0.68
N THR A 567 23.78 13.72 0.87
CA THR A 567 24.16 14.27 2.18
C THR A 567 23.82 15.76 2.23
N ALA A 568 23.73 16.31 3.45
CA ALA A 568 23.68 17.74 3.70
C ALA A 568 24.88 18.15 4.56
N THR A 569 25.22 19.44 4.58
CA THR A 569 26.39 19.95 5.29
C THR A 569 26.01 21.10 6.20
N VAL A 570 26.44 21.04 7.47
CA VAL A 570 26.38 22.17 8.42
C VAL A 570 27.74 22.85 8.41
N THR A 571 27.81 24.11 8.07
CA THR A 571 29.03 24.91 8.23
C THR A 571 29.22 25.26 9.71
N ILE A 572 30.40 25.01 10.23
CA ILE A 572 30.79 25.31 11.62
C ILE A 572 32.07 26.15 11.66
N SER A 573 32.29 26.76 12.80
CA SER A 573 33.59 27.37 13.12
C SER A 573 34.17 26.71 14.37
N VAL A 574 35.44 26.32 14.33
CA VAL A 574 36.12 25.75 15.49
C VAL A 574 37.32 26.64 15.82
N ALA A 575 37.26 27.28 16.98
CA ALA A 575 38.37 28.07 17.49
C ALA A 575 39.34 27.16 18.24
N ASP A 576 40.60 27.53 18.22
CA ASP A 576 41.60 26.90 19.11
C ASP A 576 41.13 27.01 20.56
N GLY A 577 41.07 25.89 21.25
CA GLY A 577 40.65 25.86 22.64
C GLY A 577 41.61 26.67 23.53
N HIS A 578 41.05 27.26 24.59
CA HIS A 578 41.85 27.93 25.56
C HIS A 578 42.83 26.95 26.25
N SER A 579 44.09 27.21 26.13
CA SER A 579 45.16 26.47 26.83
C SER A 579 45.73 27.39 27.91
N TYR A 580 45.19 27.30 29.11
CA TYR A 580 45.68 28.11 30.24
C TYR A 580 46.94 27.51 30.80
N GLY A 581 47.97 28.37 30.94
CA GLY A 581 49.19 28.05 31.67
C GLY A 581 48.98 28.06 33.19
N GLU A 582 50.04 27.81 33.93
CA GLU A 582 50.05 27.93 35.38
C GLU A 582 49.61 29.36 35.79
N PRO A 583 48.74 29.51 36.78
CA PRO A 583 48.24 30.82 37.19
C PRO A 583 49.32 31.69 37.81
N VAL A 584 49.28 32.96 37.50
CA VAL A 584 50.05 33.97 38.22
C VAL A 584 49.23 34.45 39.38
N TRP A 585 49.76 34.27 40.59
CA TRP A 585 49.12 34.66 41.84
C TRP A 585 49.46 36.08 42.24
N ALA A 586 48.48 36.91 42.49
CA ALA A 586 48.61 38.22 43.11
C ALA A 586 47.94 38.21 44.50
N TRP A 587 48.67 38.47 45.56
CA TRP A 587 48.21 38.51 46.96
C TRP A 587 47.96 39.94 47.38
N SER A 588 46.87 40.18 48.07
CA SER A 588 46.54 41.46 48.73
C SER A 588 46.95 41.45 50.20
N GLU A 589 46.96 42.63 50.84
CA GLU A 589 47.34 42.76 52.23
C GLU A 589 46.36 42.07 53.22
N ASP A 590 45.17 41.75 52.78
CA ASP A 590 44.13 41.05 53.56
C ASP A 590 44.18 39.51 53.34
N PHE A 591 45.25 38.99 52.80
CA PHE A 591 45.47 37.56 52.49
C PHE A 591 44.48 36.97 51.49
N THR A 592 43.83 37.81 50.70
CA THR A 592 43.11 37.31 49.50
C THR A 592 44.05 37.22 48.31
N ALA A 593 43.81 36.27 47.42
CA ALA A 593 44.62 36.10 46.24
C ALA A 593 43.76 36.05 44.98
N THR A 594 44.28 36.57 43.90
CA THR A 594 43.71 36.44 42.57
C THR A 594 44.62 35.59 41.72
N ALA A 595 44.13 34.47 41.20
CA ALA A 595 44.80 33.66 40.21
C ALA A 595 44.48 34.21 38.84
N THR A 596 45.51 34.57 38.04
CA THR A 596 45.34 35.00 36.66
C THR A 596 45.86 33.89 35.74
N PHE A 597 44.98 33.30 34.99
CA PHE A 597 45.28 32.32 33.96
C PHE A 597 45.45 33.05 32.63
N THR A 598 46.55 32.85 31.95
CA THR A 598 46.75 33.38 30.58
C THR A 598 46.61 32.26 29.59
N CYS A 599 45.75 32.41 28.58
CA CYS A 599 45.65 31.46 27.49
C CYS A 599 46.86 31.55 26.58
N GLY A 600 47.47 30.41 26.27
CA GLY A 600 48.62 30.31 25.35
C GLY A 600 48.24 30.51 23.89
N ASN A 601 46.97 30.34 23.56
CA ASN A 601 46.46 30.39 22.18
C ASN A 601 45.80 31.74 21.81
N GLU A 602 45.47 32.57 22.84
CA GLU A 602 44.89 33.91 22.67
C GLU A 602 45.37 34.87 23.74
N ASP A 603 45.30 36.18 23.50
CA ASP A 603 45.62 37.22 24.48
C ASP A 603 44.53 37.36 25.58
N THR A 604 43.73 36.33 25.81
CA THR A 604 42.67 36.29 26.82
C THR A 604 43.22 35.92 28.19
N LYS A 605 42.77 36.62 29.19
CA LYS A 605 43.08 36.37 30.62
C LYS A 605 41.82 36.13 31.40
N GLU A 606 41.76 35.04 32.14
CA GLU A 606 40.75 34.79 33.13
C GLU A 606 41.29 34.92 34.52
N THR A 607 40.46 35.45 35.44
CA THR A 607 40.82 35.61 36.84
C THR A 607 39.87 34.88 37.75
N ALA A 608 40.35 34.12 38.69
CA ALA A 608 39.57 33.47 39.75
C ALA A 608 40.02 33.98 41.16
N PRO A 609 39.08 34.39 42.01
CA PRO A 609 39.41 34.71 43.38
C PRO A 609 39.71 33.44 44.19
N ALA A 610 40.70 33.52 45.05
CA ALA A 610 41.00 32.45 46.00
C ALA A 610 41.17 33.05 47.39
N THR A 611 40.72 32.30 48.38
CA THR A 611 40.91 32.67 49.81
C THR A 611 41.86 31.64 50.42
N ALA A 612 42.87 32.09 51.14
CA ALA A 612 43.75 31.18 51.84
C ALA A 612 42.97 30.40 52.92
N ALA A 613 43.06 29.09 52.91
CA ALA A 613 42.59 28.27 54.01
C ALA A 613 43.70 28.27 55.12
N ASP A 614 43.35 28.53 56.35
CA ASP A 614 44.23 28.36 57.49
C ASP A 614 44.55 26.87 57.65
N GLU A 615 45.66 26.44 57.08
CA GLU A 615 46.23 25.16 57.42
C GLU A 615 47.20 25.31 58.59
N VAL A 616 46.69 25.04 59.79
CA VAL A 616 47.53 24.94 61.01
C VAL A 616 48.23 23.57 60.94
N THR A 617 49.40 23.51 60.39
CA THR A 617 50.32 22.37 60.60
C THR A 617 50.96 22.50 61.97
N THR A 618 50.60 21.61 62.88
CA THR A 618 51.31 21.36 64.12
C THR A 618 52.56 20.50 63.88
#